data_354e9a47b02d4cf41992b55c22206f2b
#
_entry.id   354e9a47b02d4cf41992b55c22206f2b
#
_cell.length_a   1.000
_cell.length_b   1.000
_cell.length_c   1.000
_cell.angle_alpha   90.00
_cell.angle_beta   90.00
_cell.angle_gamma   90.00
#
_symmetry.space_group_name_H-M   'P 1'
#
loop_
_entity.id
_entity.type
_entity.pdbx_description
1 polymer ?
#
loop_
_entity_poly.entity_id
_entity_poly.type
_entity_poly.pdbx_seq_one_letter_code
_entity_poly.pdbx_strand_id
1 'polypeptide(L)'
;MAKNFVCSQKTPIVETKAGSLRGMCVDGTYMFYGVTYATAQRFHMPEAVKPWTGVKDALSYGYVCPLLKQEAPDGEVFVPHRYWLMDEDCLNLNIWTQ
;
A
#
# COMPACT_ATOMS: atom_id res chain seq x y z
N MET A 1 -20.16 -19.49 1.77
CA MET A 1 -20.18 -18.58 2.93
C MET A 1 -19.85 -17.17 2.48
N ALA A 2 -20.68 -16.21 2.82
CA ALA A 2 -20.41 -14.83 2.45
C ALA A 2 -19.25 -14.27 3.27
N LYS A 3 -18.34 -13.56 2.63
CA LYS A 3 -17.27 -12.86 3.32
C LYS A 3 -17.82 -11.59 3.97
N ASN A 4 -17.44 -11.35 5.20
CA ASN A 4 -17.79 -10.14 5.91
C ASN A 4 -16.68 -9.10 5.65
N PHE A 5 -17.03 -8.07 4.91
CA PHE A 5 -16.14 -6.95 4.67
C PHE A 5 -16.45 -5.86 5.69
N VAL A 6 -15.48 -5.56 6.54
CA VAL A 6 -15.63 -4.53 7.57
C VAL A 6 -14.73 -3.35 7.22
N CYS A 7 -15.36 -2.24 6.88
CA CYS A 7 -14.67 -0.98 6.64
C CYS A 7 -15.33 0.07 7.52
N SER A 8 -14.79 0.30 8.70
CA SER A 8 -15.36 1.25 9.65
C SER A 8 -14.28 2.18 10.18
N GLN A 9 -14.72 3.31 10.73
CA GLN A 9 -13.79 4.27 11.30
C GLN A 9 -13.06 3.77 12.54
N LYS A 10 -13.57 2.69 13.15
CA LYS A 10 -13.03 2.19 14.42
C LYS A 10 -12.08 1.01 14.26
N THR A 11 -12.21 0.22 13.20
CA THR A 11 -11.42 -1.01 13.07
C THR A 11 -11.13 -1.33 11.61
N PRO A 12 -10.00 -1.99 11.34
CA PRO A 12 -8.88 -2.17 12.25
C PRO A 12 -7.97 -0.93 12.23
N ILE A 13 -7.55 -0.49 13.39
CA ILE A 13 -6.61 0.62 13.53
C ILE A 13 -5.39 0.10 14.28
N VAL A 14 -4.21 0.35 13.73
CA VAL A 14 -2.93 -0.06 14.31
C VAL A 14 -2.09 1.17 14.55
N GLU A 15 -1.54 1.27 15.75
CA GLU A 15 -0.58 2.32 16.09
C GLU A 15 0.83 1.87 15.70
N THR A 16 1.51 2.72 14.95
CA THR A 16 2.92 2.52 14.61
C THR A 16 3.75 3.63 15.22
N LYS A 17 5.08 3.47 15.14
CA LYS A 17 5.98 4.52 15.64
C LYS A 17 5.80 5.85 14.94
N ALA A 18 5.36 5.83 13.68
CA ALA A 18 5.17 7.03 12.88
C ALA A 18 3.75 7.60 13.00
N GLY A 19 2.77 6.78 13.34
CA GLY A 19 1.38 7.19 13.47
C GLY A 19 0.43 6.01 13.35
N SER A 20 -0.86 6.29 13.35
CA SER A 20 -1.89 5.26 13.29
C SER A 20 -2.33 5.01 11.85
N LEU A 21 -2.62 3.75 11.53
CA LEU A 21 -3.09 3.31 10.23
C LEU A 21 -4.42 2.60 10.37
N ARG A 22 -5.34 2.87 9.44
CA ARG A 22 -6.61 2.16 9.33
C ARG A 22 -6.56 1.22 8.14
N GLY A 23 -6.80 -0.07 8.39
CA GLY A 23 -6.90 -1.07 7.35
C GLY A 23 -8.32 -1.58 7.20
N MET A 24 -8.44 -2.81 6.71
CA MET A 24 -9.72 -3.47 6.55
C MET A 24 -9.61 -4.91 7.06
N CYS A 25 -10.76 -5.48 7.40
CA CYS A 25 -10.84 -6.89 7.80
C CYS A 25 -11.82 -7.60 6.87
N VAL A 26 -11.34 -8.65 6.23
CA VAL A 26 -12.16 -9.49 5.35
C VAL A 26 -11.99 -10.94 5.80
N ASP A 27 -13.08 -11.52 6.28
CA ASP A 27 -13.13 -12.94 6.66
C ASP A 27 -11.99 -13.32 7.63
N GLY A 28 -11.75 -12.48 8.64
CA GLY A 28 -10.73 -12.71 9.66
C GLY A 28 -9.32 -12.32 9.27
N THR A 29 -9.10 -11.85 8.05
CA THR A 29 -7.79 -11.38 7.59
C THR A 29 -7.75 -9.86 7.61
N TYR A 30 -6.78 -9.31 8.32
CA TYR A 30 -6.55 -7.87 8.36
C TYR A 30 -5.63 -7.46 7.22
N MET A 31 -5.98 -6.40 6.52
CA MET A 31 -5.24 -5.92 5.35
C MET A 31 -4.94 -4.44 5.48
N PHE A 32 -3.68 -4.10 5.18
CA PHE A 32 -3.22 -2.71 5.13
C PHE A 32 -2.51 -2.52 3.80
N TYR A 33 -3.04 -1.67 2.95
CA TYR A 33 -2.51 -1.45 1.60
C TYR A 33 -1.87 -0.08 1.49
N GLY A 34 -0.81 0.00 0.67
CA GLY A 34 -0.15 1.26 0.38
C GLY A 34 0.52 1.90 1.60
N VAL A 35 1.11 1.07 2.47
CA VAL A 35 1.78 1.55 3.68
C VAL A 35 3.16 2.07 3.28
N THR A 36 3.35 3.39 3.35
CA THR A 36 4.63 4.01 3.05
C THR A 36 5.62 3.73 4.18
N TYR A 37 6.74 3.11 3.87
CA TYR A 37 7.76 2.78 4.86
C TYR A 37 8.98 3.70 4.81
N ALA A 38 9.15 4.43 3.72
CA ALA A 38 10.25 5.37 3.55
C ALA A 38 9.91 6.38 2.49
N THR A 39 10.66 7.47 2.42
CA THR A 39 10.58 8.45 1.35
C THR A 39 11.97 8.66 0.78
N ALA A 40 12.06 8.91 -0.52
CA ALA A 40 13.33 9.15 -1.17
C ALA A 40 13.14 10.07 -2.37
N GLN A 41 14.11 10.96 -2.56
CA GLN A 41 14.25 11.67 -3.81
C GLN A 41 15.06 10.80 -4.78
N ARG A 42 14.87 11.02 -6.07
CA ARG A 42 15.58 10.25 -7.10
C ARG A 42 17.10 10.33 -6.87
N PHE A 43 17.75 9.17 -6.86
CA PHE A 43 19.20 9.01 -6.64
C PHE A 43 19.67 9.40 -5.24
N HIS A 44 18.76 9.58 -4.29
CA HIS A 44 19.11 9.84 -2.89
C HIS A 44 18.83 8.61 -2.03
N MET A 45 19.45 8.58 -0.86
CA MET A 45 19.20 7.54 0.12
C MET A 45 17.78 7.66 0.67
N PRO A 46 17.09 6.55 0.90
CA PRO A 46 15.78 6.60 1.54
C PRO A 46 15.85 7.15 2.96
N GLU A 47 14.83 7.89 3.34
CA GLU A 47 14.68 8.45 4.68
C GLU A 47 13.47 7.82 5.35
N ALA A 48 13.51 7.73 6.68
CA ALA A 48 12.38 7.25 7.45
C ALA A 48 11.15 8.14 7.23
N VAL A 49 9.97 7.53 7.28
CA VAL A 49 8.71 8.25 7.14
C VAL A 49 8.58 9.26 8.29
N LYS A 50 8.16 10.48 7.95
CA LYS A 50 7.90 11.52 8.96
C LYS A 50 6.65 11.14 9.76
N PRO A 51 6.69 11.31 11.09
CA PRO A 51 5.51 11.04 11.91
C PRO A 51 4.32 11.91 11.51
N TRP A 52 3.12 11.37 11.68
CA TRP A 52 1.87 12.10 11.43
C TRP A 52 0.96 12.00 12.65
N THR A 53 0.00 12.91 12.72
CA THR A 53 -1.06 12.86 13.72
C THR A 53 -2.35 12.34 13.10
N GLY A 54 -3.17 11.70 13.93
CA GLY A 54 -4.42 11.12 13.46
C GLY A 54 -4.25 9.77 12.78
N VAL A 55 -5.27 9.33 12.08
CA VAL A 55 -5.32 8.02 11.45
C VAL A 55 -5.24 8.16 9.93
N LYS A 56 -4.25 7.52 9.31
CA LYS A 56 -4.17 7.43 7.85
C LYS A 56 -4.87 6.18 7.36
N ASP A 57 -5.60 6.29 6.27
CA ASP A 57 -6.23 5.15 5.62
C ASP A 57 -5.21 4.36 4.81
N ALA A 58 -5.19 3.04 5.03
CA ALA A 58 -4.37 2.09 4.29
C ALA A 58 -5.29 1.10 3.57
N LEU A 59 -6.17 1.63 2.71
CA LEU A 59 -7.28 0.91 2.11
C LEU A 59 -7.12 0.68 0.61
N SER A 60 -6.09 1.26 -0.01
CA SER A 60 -5.85 1.10 -1.44
C SER A 60 -4.35 0.96 -1.70
N TYR A 61 -4.02 0.31 -2.82
CA TYR A 61 -2.63 0.17 -3.23
C TYR A 61 -2.00 1.53 -3.46
N GLY A 62 -0.72 1.64 -3.08
CA GLY A 62 0.05 2.84 -3.36
C GLY A 62 0.56 2.88 -4.80
N TYR A 63 1.32 3.91 -5.11
CA TYR A 63 1.91 4.05 -6.44
C TYR A 63 3.00 3.03 -6.66
N VAL A 64 3.19 2.64 -7.91
CA VAL A 64 4.30 1.81 -8.33
C VAL A 64 5.42 2.68 -8.90
N CYS A 65 6.62 2.11 -8.95
CA CYS A 65 7.77 2.82 -9.50
C CYS A 65 7.53 3.22 -10.96
N PRO A 66 7.94 4.44 -11.38
CA PRO A 66 7.77 4.86 -12.76
C PRO A 66 8.51 3.95 -13.74
N LEU A 67 7.86 3.67 -14.86
CA LEU A 67 8.41 2.93 -15.98
C LEU A 67 8.49 3.86 -17.18
N LEU A 68 9.48 3.66 -18.04
CA LEU A 68 9.62 4.44 -19.26
C LEU A 68 8.43 4.24 -20.21
N LYS A 69 7.90 3.00 -20.25
CA LYS A 69 6.72 2.67 -21.05
C LYS A 69 5.83 1.73 -20.25
N GLN A 70 4.54 1.99 -20.30
CA GLN A 70 3.52 1.09 -19.76
C GLN A 70 2.94 0.25 -20.89
N GLU A 71 3.83 -0.44 -21.62
CA GLU A 71 3.44 -1.35 -22.67
C GLU A 71 3.51 -2.78 -22.16
N ALA A 72 2.76 -3.67 -22.83
CA ALA A 72 2.81 -5.08 -22.55
C ALA A 72 4.23 -5.61 -22.79
N PRO A 73 4.92 -6.12 -21.76
CA PRO A 73 6.23 -6.71 -21.97
C PRO A 73 6.11 -8.01 -22.75
N ASP A 74 7.23 -8.42 -23.36
CA ASP A 74 7.30 -9.71 -24.02
C ASP A 74 6.92 -10.83 -23.04
N GLY A 75 6.01 -11.69 -23.44
CA GLY A 75 5.53 -12.78 -22.59
C GLY A 75 4.32 -12.44 -21.73
N GLU A 76 3.73 -11.26 -21.87
CA GLU A 76 2.52 -10.89 -21.12
C GLU A 76 1.36 -11.84 -21.41
N VAL A 77 1.34 -12.45 -22.58
CA VAL A 77 0.34 -13.46 -22.93
C VAL A 77 0.38 -14.65 -21.97
N PHE A 78 1.57 -14.97 -21.45
CA PHE A 78 1.77 -16.10 -20.52
C PHE A 78 1.77 -15.65 -19.04
N VAL A 79 2.18 -14.43 -18.78
CA VAL A 79 2.27 -13.89 -17.43
C VAL A 79 1.54 -12.54 -17.38
N PRO A 80 0.28 -12.54 -16.97
CA PRO A 80 -0.47 -11.29 -16.89
C PRO A 80 0.19 -10.28 -15.95
N HIS A 81 0.23 -9.04 -16.38
CA HIS A 81 0.78 -7.94 -15.61
C HIS A 81 -0.33 -6.97 -15.20
N ARG A 82 -0.21 -6.43 -14.00
CA ARG A 82 -1.12 -5.39 -13.52
C ARG A 82 -0.46 -4.05 -13.70
N TYR A 83 -1.13 -3.17 -14.42
CA TYR A 83 -0.71 -1.78 -14.56
C TYR A 83 -1.38 -0.94 -13.49
N TRP A 84 -0.64 -0.04 -12.88
CA TRP A 84 -1.13 0.80 -11.82
C TRP A 84 -0.55 2.21 -11.95
N LEU A 85 -1.11 3.15 -11.18
CA LEU A 85 -0.63 4.52 -11.17
C LEU A 85 0.82 4.57 -10.72
N MET A 86 1.64 5.34 -11.44
CA MET A 86 3.06 5.48 -11.20
C MET A 86 3.37 6.83 -10.55
N ASP A 87 4.32 6.83 -9.62
CA ASP A 87 4.81 8.05 -8.98
C ASP A 87 6.20 7.78 -8.41
N GLU A 88 7.00 8.83 -8.25
CA GLU A 88 8.31 8.73 -7.58
C GLU A 88 8.15 8.34 -6.11
N ASP A 89 7.03 8.69 -5.48
CA ASP A 89 6.69 8.27 -4.12
C ASP A 89 6.12 6.85 -4.14
N CYS A 90 6.99 5.87 -4.35
CA CYS A 90 6.60 4.48 -4.56
C CYS A 90 7.13 3.50 -3.51
N LEU A 91 7.72 3.99 -2.42
CA LEU A 91 8.25 3.14 -1.35
C LEU A 91 7.14 2.77 -0.38
N ASN A 92 6.32 1.83 -0.77
CA ASN A 92 5.20 1.34 0.02
C ASN A 92 5.10 -0.18 -0.05
N LEU A 93 4.32 -0.74 0.86
CA LEU A 93 4.10 -2.18 0.93
C LEU A 93 2.65 -2.47 1.34
N ASN A 94 2.27 -3.72 1.19
CA ASN A 94 0.96 -4.19 1.61
C ASN A 94 1.15 -5.29 2.66
N ILE A 95 0.23 -5.35 3.62
CA ILE A 95 0.33 -6.30 4.74
C ILE A 95 -0.99 -7.07 4.82
N TRP A 96 -0.88 -8.40 4.91
CA TRP A 96 -1.99 -9.30 5.22
C TRP A 96 -1.60 -10.06 6.49
N THR A 97 -2.48 -10.08 7.48
CA THR A 97 -2.21 -10.76 8.74
C THR A 97 -3.51 -11.29 9.37
N GLN A 98 -3.39 -12.25 10.26
CA GLN A 98 -4.51 -12.80 11.04
C GLN A 98 -4.43 -12.37 12.49
#